data_86a6bbdebed2583f72c471d9eadc93ba
#
_entry.id   86a6bbdebed2583f72c471d9eadc93ba
#
_cell.length_a   1.000
_cell.length_b   1.000
_cell.length_c   1.000
_cell.angle_alpha   90.00
_cell.angle_beta   90.00
_cell.angle_gamma   90.00
#
_symmetry.space_group_name_H-M   'P 1'
#
loop_
_entity.id
_entity.type
_entity.pdbx_description
1 polymer ?
#
loop_
_entity_poly.entity_id
_entity_poly.type
_entity_poly.pdbx_seq_one_letter_code
_entity_poly.pdbx_strand_id
1 'polypeptide(L)'
;MEDLSHTIDKYDNALNQCESLFKNKTSDYGTAWRILRTSSLTDQIFIKANRIRTIQEVEEAKVDEGITPEFIGIVNYSLMALVQLELPSDYTL
;
A
#
# COMPACT_ATOMS: atom_id res chain seq x y z
N MET A 1 -5.10 -24.51 15.29
CA MET A 1 -4.28 -24.02 14.15
C MET A 1 -5.19 -23.85 12.93
N GLU A 2 -5.08 -22.73 12.24
CA GLU A 2 -5.83 -22.53 11.01
C GLU A 2 -5.29 -23.43 9.90
N ASP A 3 -6.15 -23.94 9.05
CA ASP A 3 -5.70 -24.62 7.86
C ASP A 3 -5.30 -23.60 6.78
N LEU A 4 -4.65 -24.08 5.72
CA LEU A 4 -4.12 -23.24 4.67
C LEU A 4 -5.22 -22.47 3.91
N SER A 5 -6.38 -23.11 3.69
CA SER A 5 -7.46 -22.44 2.96
C SER A 5 -8.01 -21.25 3.72
N HIS A 6 -8.09 -21.33 5.04
CA HIS A 6 -8.54 -20.22 5.88
C HIS A 6 -7.55 -19.04 5.84
N THR A 7 -6.26 -19.34 5.86
CA THR A 7 -5.21 -18.33 5.73
C THR A 7 -5.26 -17.65 4.37
N ILE A 8 -5.45 -18.43 3.30
CA ILE A 8 -5.56 -17.88 1.94
C ILE A 8 -6.79 -16.96 1.82
N ASP A 9 -7.92 -17.35 2.39
CA ASP A 9 -9.11 -16.51 2.37
C ASP A 9 -8.87 -15.17 3.06
N LYS A 10 -8.18 -15.17 4.19
CA LYS A 10 -7.83 -13.93 4.88
C LYS A 10 -6.87 -13.07 4.07
N TYR A 11 -5.89 -13.69 3.43
CA TYR A 11 -4.96 -12.99 2.54
C TYR A 11 -5.71 -12.32 1.38
N ASP A 12 -6.60 -13.06 0.74
CA ASP A 12 -7.39 -12.54 -0.37
C ASP A 12 -8.28 -11.38 0.05
N ASN A 13 -8.87 -11.45 1.24
CA ASN A 13 -9.67 -10.36 1.78
C ASN A 13 -8.83 -9.10 2.00
N ALA A 14 -7.63 -9.24 2.54
CA ALA A 14 -6.73 -8.13 2.74
C ALA A 14 -6.30 -7.51 1.39
N LEU A 15 -5.99 -8.34 0.41
CA LEU A 15 -5.62 -7.90 -0.93
C LEU A 15 -6.77 -7.12 -1.58
N ASN A 16 -8.00 -7.64 -1.46
CA ASN A 16 -9.18 -6.98 -2.01
C ASN A 16 -9.41 -5.61 -1.36
N GLN A 17 -9.14 -5.49 -0.07
CA GLN A 17 -9.25 -4.21 0.63
C GLN A 17 -8.26 -3.19 0.07
N CYS A 18 -7.02 -3.60 -0.16
CA CYS A 18 -6.00 -2.73 -0.75
C CYS A 18 -6.38 -2.32 -2.17
N GLU A 19 -6.84 -3.27 -2.98
CA GLU A 19 -7.24 -3.04 -4.36
C GLU A 19 -8.43 -2.08 -4.44
N SER A 20 -9.43 -2.26 -3.58
CA SER A 20 -10.61 -1.39 -3.56
C SER A 20 -10.23 0.05 -3.24
N LEU A 21 -9.36 0.25 -2.26
CA LEU A 21 -8.91 1.59 -1.91
C LEU A 21 -8.13 2.23 -3.05
N PHE A 22 -7.25 1.48 -3.70
CA PHE A 22 -6.48 1.96 -4.84
C PHE A 22 -7.40 2.39 -5.98
N LYS A 23 -8.39 1.57 -6.32
CA LYS A 23 -9.35 1.88 -7.39
C LYS A 23 -10.16 3.12 -7.09
N ASN A 24 -10.61 3.28 -5.85
CA ASN A 24 -11.36 4.45 -5.43
C ASN A 24 -10.52 5.72 -5.54
N LYS A 25 -9.28 5.68 -5.08
CA LYS A 25 -8.38 6.82 -5.18
C LYS A 25 -8.04 7.16 -6.63
N THR A 26 -7.82 6.14 -7.46
CA THR A 26 -7.54 6.36 -8.88
C THR A 26 -8.74 7.00 -9.58
N SER A 27 -9.95 6.59 -9.23
CA SER A 27 -11.16 7.22 -9.76
C SER A 27 -11.23 8.70 -9.39
N ASP A 28 -10.81 9.07 -8.17
CA ASP A 28 -10.91 10.45 -7.69
C ASP A 28 -9.75 11.33 -8.15
N TYR A 29 -8.53 10.79 -8.16
CA TYR A 29 -7.30 11.56 -8.38
C TYR A 29 -6.58 11.23 -9.68
N GLY A 30 -7.03 10.22 -10.41
CA GLY A 30 -6.42 9.81 -11.68
C GLY A 30 -5.10 9.07 -11.49
N THR A 31 -4.30 9.06 -12.55
CA THR A 31 -3.06 8.29 -12.62
C THR A 31 -1.80 9.17 -12.66
N ALA A 32 -1.86 10.35 -12.07
CA ALA A 32 -0.74 11.28 -12.07
C ALA A 32 0.52 10.68 -11.43
N TRP A 33 0.36 9.71 -10.52
CA TRP A 33 1.50 9.01 -9.90
C TRP A 33 2.38 8.26 -10.93
N ARG A 34 1.86 8.03 -12.14
CA ARG A 34 2.59 7.34 -13.21
C ARG A 34 3.84 8.11 -13.66
N ILE A 35 3.92 9.41 -13.38
CA ILE A 35 5.12 10.21 -13.68
C ILE A 35 6.17 10.14 -12.58
N LEU A 36 5.85 9.57 -11.44
CA LEU A 36 6.78 9.52 -10.31
C LEU A 36 7.88 8.50 -10.55
N ARG A 37 9.09 8.86 -10.12
CA ARG A 37 10.21 7.91 -10.08
C ARG A 37 9.96 6.86 -9.01
N THR A 38 10.52 5.66 -9.20
CA THR A 38 10.39 4.61 -8.19
C THR A 38 10.97 5.03 -6.85
N SER A 39 12.01 5.87 -6.85
CA SER A 39 12.57 6.40 -5.61
C SER A 39 11.57 7.22 -4.81
N SER A 40 10.67 7.95 -5.47
CA SER A 40 9.61 8.70 -4.79
C SER A 40 8.63 7.76 -4.09
N LEU A 41 8.31 6.63 -4.72
CA LEU A 41 7.43 5.61 -4.13
C LEU A 41 8.12 4.92 -2.95
N THR A 42 9.43 4.67 -3.07
CA THR A 42 10.23 4.13 -1.96
C THR A 42 10.19 5.06 -0.75
N ASP A 43 10.31 6.37 -0.98
CA ASP A 43 10.23 7.37 0.09
C ASP A 43 8.88 7.31 0.81
N GLN A 44 7.78 7.14 0.07
CA GLN A 44 6.46 7.02 0.66
C GLN A 44 6.33 5.76 1.52
N ILE A 45 6.88 4.65 1.07
CA ILE A 45 6.89 3.40 1.84
C ILE A 45 7.66 3.61 3.15
N PHE A 46 8.82 4.24 3.08
CA PHE A 46 9.64 4.52 4.26
C PHE A 46 8.87 5.40 5.27
N ILE A 47 8.23 6.46 4.80
CA ILE A 47 7.46 7.36 5.66
C ILE A 47 6.34 6.59 6.38
N LYS A 48 5.63 5.72 5.66
CA LYS A 48 4.55 4.94 6.25
C LYS A 48 5.06 3.92 7.26
N ALA A 49 6.16 3.25 6.96
CA ALA A 49 6.78 2.31 7.89
C ALA A 49 7.21 3.01 9.19
N ASN A 50 7.76 4.20 9.06
CA ASN A 50 8.17 5.00 10.21
C ASN A 50 6.96 5.43 11.07
N ARG A 51 5.84 5.78 10.42
CA ARG A 51 4.60 6.09 11.14
C ARG A 51 4.09 4.88 11.91
N ILE A 52 4.13 3.70 11.31
CA ILE A 52 3.71 2.46 11.99
C ILE A 52 4.55 2.26 13.25
N ARG A 53 5.87 2.39 13.14
CA ARG A 53 6.76 2.22 14.29
C ARG A 53 6.44 3.22 15.39
N THR A 54 6.22 4.47 15.04
CA THR A 54 5.88 5.52 16.00
C THR A 54 4.57 5.22 16.73
N ILE A 55 3.55 4.78 15.99
CA ILE A 55 2.24 4.43 16.57
C ILE A 55 2.39 3.24 17.51
N GLN A 56 3.16 2.23 17.13
CA GLN A 56 3.37 1.02 17.94
C GLN A 56 4.11 1.34 19.26
N GLU A 57 4.93 2.37 19.29
CA GLU A 57 5.67 2.75 20.48
C GLU A 57 4.81 3.47 21.52
N VAL A 58 3.63 3.96 21.13
CA VAL A 58 2.75 4.73 22.03
C VAL A 58 1.93 3.86 22.97
N GLU A 59 1.71 2.60 22.68
CA GLU A 59 0.97 1.64 23.51
C GLU A 59 -0.45 2.10 23.86
N GLU A 60 -1.18 2.66 22.91
CA GLU A 60 -2.56 3.07 23.10
C GLU A 60 -3.55 2.01 22.61
N ALA A 61 -4.80 2.10 23.10
CA ALA A 61 -5.85 1.12 22.87
C ALA A 61 -6.26 0.98 21.40
N LYS A 62 -5.94 1.94 20.54
CA LYS A 62 -6.35 1.94 19.12
C LYS A 62 -5.19 1.83 18.15
N VAL A 63 -4.10 1.22 18.57
CA VAL A 63 -2.89 1.06 17.74
C VAL A 63 -3.23 0.37 16.41
N ASP A 64 -4.01 -0.72 16.45
CA ASP A 64 -4.34 -1.48 15.24
C ASP A 64 -5.14 -0.65 14.24
N GLU A 65 -6.06 0.20 14.71
CA GLU A 65 -6.80 1.11 13.83
C GLU A 65 -5.88 2.13 13.18
N GLY A 66 -4.87 2.59 13.90
CA GLY A 66 -3.93 3.58 13.38
C GLY A 66 -2.96 3.02 12.36
N ILE A 67 -2.54 1.77 12.48
CA ILE A 67 -1.54 1.17 11.60
C ILE A 67 -2.12 0.53 10.35
N THR A 68 -3.39 0.10 10.37
CA THR A 68 -4.01 -0.57 9.23
C THR A 68 -3.95 0.28 7.95
N PRO A 69 -4.36 1.55 7.95
CA PRO A 69 -4.25 2.37 6.74
C PRO A 69 -2.81 2.54 6.24
N GLU A 70 -1.85 2.57 7.15
CA GLU A 70 -0.45 2.71 6.78
C GLU A 70 0.08 1.46 6.07
N PHE A 71 -0.28 0.26 6.57
CA PHE A 71 0.08 -0.98 5.89
C PHE A 71 -0.56 -1.09 4.52
N ILE A 72 -1.83 -0.71 4.38
CA ILE A 72 -2.51 -0.68 3.09
C ILE A 72 -1.77 0.24 2.12
N GLY A 73 -1.35 1.41 2.59
CA GLY A 73 -0.56 2.33 1.79
C GLY A 73 0.76 1.73 1.32
N ILE A 74 1.45 1.00 2.19
CA ILE A 74 2.71 0.32 1.82
C ILE A 74 2.48 -0.67 0.69
N VAL A 75 1.43 -1.49 0.79
CA VAL A 75 1.08 -2.45 -0.25
C VAL A 75 0.82 -1.73 -1.57
N ASN A 76 -0.01 -0.70 -1.55
CA ASN A 76 -0.39 0.00 -2.77
C ASN A 76 0.77 0.75 -3.40
N TYR A 77 1.61 1.42 -2.60
CA TYR A 77 2.82 2.06 -3.14
C TYR A 77 3.79 1.04 -3.70
N SER A 78 3.89 -0.14 -3.09
CA SER A 78 4.73 -1.22 -3.62
C SER A 78 4.23 -1.72 -4.98
N LEU A 79 2.92 -1.90 -5.11
CA LEU A 79 2.32 -2.29 -6.38
C LEU A 79 2.50 -1.20 -7.45
N MET A 80 2.34 0.06 -7.08
CA MET A 80 2.59 1.18 -7.98
C MET A 80 4.05 1.19 -8.46
N ALA A 81 4.99 0.91 -7.56
CA ALA A 81 6.40 0.82 -7.92
C ALA A 81 6.65 -0.31 -8.92
N LEU A 82 6.00 -1.46 -8.72
CA LEU A 82 6.11 -2.58 -9.65
C LEU A 82 5.55 -2.23 -11.03
N VAL A 83 4.44 -1.47 -11.08
CA VAL A 83 3.90 -0.97 -12.35
C VAL A 83 4.91 -0.06 -13.05
N GLN A 84 5.54 0.86 -12.30
CA GLN A 84 6.52 1.78 -12.88
C GLN A 84 7.74 1.04 -13.44
N LEU A 85 8.16 -0.04 -12.79
CA LEU A 85 9.31 -0.83 -13.23
C LEU A 85 9.03 -1.61 -14.52
N GLU A 86 7.75 -1.87 -14.84
CA GLU A 86 7.37 -2.56 -16.07
C GLU A 86 7.20 -1.61 -17.26
N LEU A 87 7.18 -0.29 -17.03
CA LEU A 87 6.98 0.67 -18.11
C LEU A 87 8.20 0.77 -19.00
N PRO A 88 8.02 0.91 -20.33
CA PRO A 88 9.14 1.23 -21.21
C PRO A 88 9.76 2.57 -20.85
N SER A 89 11.05 2.74 -21.13
CA SER A 89 11.78 3.96 -20.80
C SER A 89 11.23 5.20 -21.53
N ASP A 90 10.55 5.00 -22.62
CA ASP A 90 9.92 6.07 -23.42
C ASP A 90 8.44 6.28 -23.10
N TYR A 91 7.93 5.67 -22.04
CA TYR A 91 6.53 5.78 -21.68
C TYR A 91 6.17 7.20 -21.28
N THR A 92 5.02 7.66 -21.80
CA THR A 92 4.40 8.94 -21.41
C THR A 92 2.96 8.69 -20.96
N LEU A 93 2.44 9.58 -20.13
CA LEU A 93 1.07 9.47 -19.64
C LEU A 93 0.02 9.58 -20.74
#